data_196af8643a292cbed0455d2737d15bfc
#
_entry.id   196af8643a292cbed0455d2737d15bfc
#
_cell.length_a   1.000
_cell.length_b   1.000
_cell.length_c   1.000
_cell.angle_alpha   90.00
_cell.angle_beta   90.00
_cell.angle_gamma   90.00
#
_symmetry.space_group_name_H-M   'P 1'
#
loop_
_entity.id
_entity.type
_entity.pdbx_description
1 polymer ?
#
loop_
_entity_poly.entity_id
_entity_poly.type
_entity_poly.pdbx_seq_one_letter_code
_entity_poly.pdbx_strand_id
1 'polypeptide(L)'
;NLETLMGKYGEEGDKLIFKILNNGLNDTKNADKAKEGFEKLMEGKSSVLISERALKYDLTIPFARYVAMNHCMLTFPFKRYQVQPVWRADRPQKGRYREFTQCDADVVGSTALINEIELANIYHNVFVNLGIPGYELRINNRKILMGLAALCGGAEKMIAITIAIDKLDKIGLEKVKAELSERGLNSSQVSIIENYLSITG
;
A
#
# COMPACT_ATOMS: atom_id res chain seq x y z
N ASN A 1 -3.21 -18.07 -1.31
CA ASN A 1 -2.85 -18.29 -2.72
C ASN A 1 -2.22 -17.03 -3.29
N LEU A 2 -1.35 -17.20 -4.29
CA LEU A 2 -0.74 -16.11 -5.03
C LEU A 2 -1.81 -15.24 -5.71
N GLU A 3 -2.76 -15.83 -6.40
CA GLU A 3 -3.86 -15.13 -7.10
C GLU A 3 -4.65 -14.17 -6.21
N THR A 4 -4.82 -14.48 -4.93
CA THR A 4 -5.53 -13.61 -3.97
C THR A 4 -4.75 -12.34 -3.63
N LEU A 5 -3.43 -12.35 -3.83
CA LEU A 5 -2.54 -11.23 -3.55
C LEU A 5 -2.27 -10.38 -4.78
N MET A 6 -2.34 -10.98 -5.98
CA MET A 6 -2.07 -10.29 -7.25
C MET A 6 -3.15 -9.26 -7.59
N GLY A 7 -2.74 -8.17 -8.23
CA GLY A 7 -3.63 -7.13 -8.73
C GLY A 7 -4.11 -6.10 -7.70
N LYS A 8 -3.98 -6.36 -6.40
CA LYS A 8 -4.43 -5.41 -5.35
C LYS A 8 -3.57 -4.14 -5.29
N TYR A 9 -2.28 -4.30 -5.49
CA TYR A 9 -1.29 -3.22 -5.33
C TYR A 9 -0.79 -2.67 -6.66
N GLY A 10 -1.43 -3.05 -7.79
CA GLY A 10 -0.98 -2.74 -9.14
C GLY A 10 0.29 -3.49 -9.52
N GLU A 11 0.79 -3.26 -10.73
CA GLU A 11 1.95 -3.97 -11.27
C GLU A 11 3.22 -3.82 -10.43
N GLU A 12 3.42 -2.65 -9.82
CA GLU A 12 4.58 -2.42 -8.96
C GLU A 12 4.47 -3.19 -7.64
N GLY A 13 3.28 -3.25 -7.04
CA GLY A 13 3.05 -4.03 -5.83
C GLY A 13 3.20 -5.53 -6.07
N ASP A 14 2.75 -6.02 -7.21
CA ASP A 14 2.86 -7.43 -7.59
C ASP A 14 4.32 -7.90 -7.73
N LYS A 15 5.24 -7.00 -8.09
CA LYS A 15 6.70 -7.27 -8.13
C LYS A 15 7.30 -7.45 -6.73
N LEU A 16 6.64 -6.93 -5.71
CA LEU A 16 7.10 -7.02 -4.31
C LEU A 16 6.61 -8.28 -3.59
N ILE A 17 5.83 -9.13 -4.25
CA ILE A 17 5.31 -10.37 -3.67
C ILE A 17 6.36 -11.48 -3.80
N PHE A 18 6.81 -12.04 -2.67
CA PHE A 18 7.62 -13.24 -2.65
C PHE A 18 6.80 -14.46 -3.05
N LYS A 19 7.08 -14.99 -4.22
CA LYS A 19 6.45 -16.22 -4.73
C LYS A 19 7.18 -17.44 -4.19
N ILE A 20 6.43 -18.47 -3.80
CA ILE A 20 6.97 -19.73 -3.29
C ILE A 20 6.88 -20.74 -4.43
N LEU A 21 8.02 -21.34 -4.80
CA LEU A 21 8.04 -22.40 -5.79
C LEU A 21 7.25 -23.62 -5.30
N ASN A 22 6.51 -24.23 -6.21
CA ASN A 22 5.78 -25.45 -5.92
C ASN A 22 6.75 -26.60 -5.63
N ASN A 23 6.38 -27.47 -4.69
CA ASN A 23 7.14 -28.67 -4.42
C ASN A 23 7.10 -29.63 -5.62
N GLY A 24 8.18 -30.36 -5.83
CA GLY A 24 8.25 -31.41 -6.88
C GLY A 24 8.48 -30.87 -8.29
N LEU A 25 8.87 -29.59 -8.45
CA LEU A 25 9.27 -29.07 -9.77
C LEU A 25 10.49 -29.78 -10.37
N ASN A 26 11.31 -30.37 -9.53
CA ASN A 26 12.49 -31.17 -9.88
C ASN A 26 12.19 -32.67 -10.03
N ASP A 27 10.94 -33.11 -9.87
CA ASP A 27 10.54 -34.49 -10.10
C ASP A 27 10.34 -34.70 -11.63
N THR A 28 10.96 -35.74 -12.16
CA THR A 28 10.85 -36.13 -13.57
C THR A 28 9.40 -36.33 -14.04
N LYS A 29 8.51 -36.75 -13.12
CA LYS A 29 7.07 -36.88 -13.40
C LYS A 29 6.37 -35.56 -13.71
N ASN A 30 6.94 -34.45 -13.28
CA ASN A 30 6.42 -33.10 -13.46
C ASN A 30 7.20 -32.29 -14.51
N ALA A 31 8.16 -32.90 -15.21
CA ALA A 31 9.05 -32.21 -16.15
C ALA A 31 8.31 -31.40 -17.20
N ASP A 32 7.26 -31.96 -17.81
CA ASP A 32 6.48 -31.25 -18.85
C ASP A 32 5.72 -30.05 -18.27
N LYS A 33 5.11 -30.21 -17.09
CA LYS A 33 4.42 -29.11 -16.40
C LYS A 33 5.39 -28.01 -15.97
N ALA A 34 6.57 -28.39 -15.49
CA ALA A 34 7.60 -27.44 -15.12
C ALA A 34 8.08 -26.65 -16.34
N LYS A 35 8.32 -27.35 -17.47
CA LYS A 35 8.71 -26.72 -18.74
C LYS A 35 7.66 -25.71 -19.22
N GLU A 36 6.39 -26.13 -19.33
CA GLU A 36 5.28 -25.23 -19.69
C GLU A 36 5.20 -24.00 -18.76
N GLY A 37 5.36 -24.23 -17.46
CA GLY A 37 5.33 -23.17 -16.48
C GLY A 37 6.48 -22.16 -16.64
N PHE A 38 7.70 -22.64 -16.92
CA PHE A 38 8.86 -21.79 -17.17
C PHE A 38 8.75 -21.04 -18.49
N GLU A 39 8.19 -21.64 -19.54
CA GLU A 39 7.92 -20.96 -20.82
C GLU A 39 7.00 -19.74 -20.60
N LYS A 40 5.93 -19.89 -19.81
CA LYS A 40 5.06 -18.76 -19.42
C LYS A 40 5.81 -17.66 -18.63
N LEU A 41 6.72 -18.04 -17.73
CA LEU A 41 7.54 -17.06 -17.02
C LEU A 41 8.49 -16.30 -17.96
N MET A 42 9.06 -16.94 -18.96
CA MET A 42 9.91 -16.28 -19.97
C MET A 42 9.12 -15.29 -20.83
N GLU A 43 7.81 -15.50 -21.00
CA GLU A 43 6.90 -14.52 -21.63
C GLU A 43 6.47 -13.39 -20.66
N GLY A 44 6.99 -13.35 -19.43
CA GLY A 44 6.61 -12.36 -18.41
C GLY A 44 5.28 -12.64 -17.72
N LYS A 45 4.70 -13.84 -17.91
CA LYS A 45 3.42 -14.23 -17.30
C LYS A 45 3.63 -15.02 -16.01
N SER A 46 2.74 -14.87 -15.04
CA SER A 46 2.71 -15.73 -13.85
C SER A 46 2.18 -17.12 -14.23
N SER A 47 2.71 -18.17 -13.60
CA SER A 47 2.25 -19.54 -13.81
C SER A 47 2.00 -20.26 -12.50
N VAL A 48 0.78 -20.73 -12.29
CA VAL A 48 0.40 -21.57 -11.14
C VAL A 48 1.14 -22.91 -11.14
N LEU A 49 1.61 -23.38 -12.30
CA LEU A 49 2.43 -24.59 -12.41
C LEU A 49 3.77 -24.43 -11.67
N ILE A 50 4.28 -23.21 -11.59
CA ILE A 50 5.54 -22.88 -10.92
C ILE A 50 5.31 -22.41 -9.49
N SER A 51 4.29 -21.57 -9.26
CA SER A 51 4.02 -20.96 -7.97
C SER A 51 2.53 -20.74 -7.75
N GLU A 52 1.95 -21.50 -6.83
CA GLU A 52 0.57 -21.33 -6.35
C GLU A 52 0.51 -20.46 -5.09
N ARG A 53 1.61 -20.35 -4.37
CA ARG A 53 1.68 -19.74 -3.03
C ARG A 53 2.63 -18.56 -3.03
N ALA A 54 2.36 -17.65 -2.10
CA ALA A 54 3.23 -16.52 -1.82
C ALA A 54 3.32 -16.28 -0.32
N LEU A 55 4.38 -15.62 0.12
CA LEU A 55 4.47 -15.11 1.48
C LEU A 55 3.47 -13.95 1.66
N LYS A 56 3.01 -13.77 2.89
CA LYS A 56 2.09 -12.68 3.23
C LYS A 56 2.77 -11.33 2.98
N TYR A 57 2.19 -10.53 2.12
CA TYR A 57 2.65 -9.17 1.82
C TYR A 57 2.19 -8.17 2.89
N ASP A 58 0.99 -8.36 3.40
CA ASP A 58 0.35 -7.59 4.48
C ASP A 58 -0.61 -8.46 5.30
N LEU A 59 -1.28 -7.85 6.27
CA LEU A 59 -2.29 -8.51 7.09
C LEU A 59 -3.73 -8.18 6.66
N THR A 60 -3.93 -7.24 5.72
CA THR A 60 -5.25 -6.81 5.26
C THR A 60 -5.96 -7.87 4.43
N ILE A 61 -5.27 -8.52 3.47
CA ILE A 61 -5.87 -9.57 2.64
C ILE A 61 -6.29 -10.79 3.48
N PRO A 62 -5.44 -11.33 4.38
CA PRO A 62 -5.87 -12.40 5.29
C PRO A 62 -7.07 -11.99 6.15
N PHE A 63 -7.11 -10.74 6.61
CA PHE A 63 -8.21 -10.22 7.39
C PHE A 63 -9.50 -10.12 6.57
N ALA A 64 -9.46 -9.54 5.38
CA ALA A 64 -10.61 -9.46 4.48
C ALA A 64 -11.20 -10.85 4.18
N ARG A 65 -10.32 -11.84 3.94
CA ARG A 65 -10.74 -13.22 3.77
C ARG A 65 -11.41 -13.80 5.02
N TYR A 66 -10.82 -13.54 6.20
CA TYR A 66 -11.42 -13.99 7.47
C TYR A 66 -12.82 -13.41 7.66
N VAL A 67 -13.00 -12.11 7.44
CA VAL A 67 -14.29 -11.45 7.52
C VAL A 67 -15.29 -12.04 6.53
N ALA A 68 -14.89 -12.23 5.27
CA ALA A 68 -15.77 -12.83 4.25
C ALA A 68 -16.23 -14.25 4.61
N MET A 69 -15.33 -15.07 5.14
CA MET A 69 -15.63 -16.46 5.51
C MET A 69 -16.48 -16.57 6.77
N ASN A 70 -16.42 -15.59 7.67
CA ASN A 70 -17.09 -15.65 8.97
C ASN A 70 -18.15 -14.55 9.12
N HIS A 71 -18.55 -13.91 8.03
CA HIS A 71 -19.43 -12.74 8.05
C HIS A 71 -20.69 -12.94 8.89
N CYS A 72 -21.35 -14.10 8.75
CA CYS A 72 -22.58 -14.42 9.48
C CYS A 72 -22.38 -14.66 10.99
N MET A 73 -21.14 -14.84 11.44
CA MET A 73 -20.80 -15.08 12.85
C MET A 73 -20.21 -13.87 13.55
N LEU A 74 -19.85 -12.82 12.79
CA LEU A 74 -19.23 -11.62 13.31
C LEU A 74 -20.27 -10.57 13.70
N THR A 75 -20.06 -9.93 14.85
CA THR A 75 -20.81 -8.75 15.24
C THR A 75 -20.11 -7.50 14.72
N PHE A 76 -20.85 -6.62 14.04
CA PHE A 76 -20.33 -5.37 13.47
C PHE A 76 -20.72 -4.15 14.33
N PRO A 77 -19.86 -3.10 14.41
CA PRO A 77 -18.54 -3.03 13.82
C PRO A 77 -17.56 -4.02 14.43
N PHE A 78 -16.85 -4.78 13.59
CA PHE A 78 -15.85 -5.73 14.05
C PHE A 78 -14.49 -5.05 14.12
N LYS A 79 -13.88 -5.05 15.29
CA LYS A 79 -12.58 -4.45 15.58
C LYS A 79 -11.58 -5.55 15.92
N ARG A 80 -10.39 -5.48 15.35
CA ARG A 80 -9.33 -6.43 15.65
C ARG A 80 -7.96 -5.74 15.69
N TYR A 81 -7.01 -6.37 16.34
CA TYR A 81 -5.59 -6.10 16.12
C TYR A 81 -4.88 -7.41 15.76
N GLN A 82 -3.75 -7.28 15.08
CA GLN A 82 -2.91 -8.42 14.69
C GLN A 82 -1.45 -7.99 14.64
N VAL A 83 -0.56 -8.82 15.21
CA VAL A 83 0.88 -8.61 15.20
C VAL A 83 1.51 -9.84 14.58
N GLN A 84 2.06 -9.73 13.38
CA GLN A 84 2.66 -10.85 12.66
C GLN A 84 3.73 -10.39 11.67
N PRO A 85 4.68 -11.28 11.31
CA PRO A 85 5.62 -11.01 10.24
C PRO A 85 4.93 -11.01 8.87
N VAL A 86 5.43 -10.11 8.02
CA VAL A 86 5.08 -9.99 6.60
C VAL A 86 6.35 -9.89 5.78
N TRP A 87 6.25 -10.16 4.48
CA TRP A 87 7.40 -10.24 3.58
C TRP A 87 7.17 -9.42 2.32
N ARG A 88 8.12 -8.53 2.01
CA ARG A 88 8.10 -7.71 0.80
C ARG A 88 9.45 -7.80 0.09
N ALA A 89 9.43 -8.02 -1.22
CA ALA A 89 10.65 -8.11 -2.03
C ALA A 89 11.25 -6.73 -2.33
N ASP A 90 11.12 -5.80 -1.40
CA ASP A 90 11.74 -4.47 -1.49
C ASP A 90 13.26 -4.57 -1.61
N ARG A 91 13.86 -3.56 -2.25
CA ARG A 91 15.31 -3.37 -2.21
C ARG A 91 15.73 -3.03 -0.78
N PRO A 92 16.57 -3.85 -0.14
CA PRO A 92 17.01 -3.59 1.23
C PRO A 92 17.73 -2.24 1.34
N GLN A 93 17.36 -1.47 2.36
CA GLN A 93 18.02 -0.23 2.73
C GLN A 93 17.79 0.06 4.21
N LYS A 94 18.45 1.07 4.77
CA LYS A 94 18.26 1.44 6.18
C LYS A 94 16.78 1.69 6.47
N GLY A 95 16.23 0.97 7.46
CA GLY A 95 14.82 1.07 7.87
C GLY A 95 13.82 0.34 6.96
N ARG A 96 14.29 -0.38 5.92
CA ARG A 96 13.43 -1.17 5.04
C ARG A 96 13.98 -2.58 4.87
N TYR A 97 13.27 -3.54 5.45
CA TYR A 97 13.63 -4.95 5.48
C TYR A 97 12.68 -5.77 4.61
N ARG A 98 13.13 -6.94 4.16
CA ARG A 98 12.30 -7.87 3.40
C ARG A 98 11.35 -8.68 4.28
N GLU A 99 11.71 -8.85 5.53
CA GLU A 99 10.86 -9.41 6.59
C GLU A 99 10.77 -8.41 7.73
N PHE A 100 9.55 -8.12 8.17
CA PHE A 100 9.30 -7.24 9.31
C PHE A 100 7.95 -7.55 9.93
N THR A 101 7.77 -7.15 11.18
CA THR A 101 6.51 -7.32 11.88
C THR A 101 5.59 -6.14 11.61
N GLN A 102 4.37 -6.40 11.15
CA GLN A 102 3.28 -5.43 11.14
C GLN A 102 2.45 -5.55 12.42
N CYS A 103 2.06 -4.40 12.95
CA CYS A 103 1.09 -4.26 14.05
C CYS A 103 -0.11 -3.53 13.46
N ASP A 104 -1.12 -4.27 13.05
CA ASP A 104 -2.31 -3.72 12.40
C ASP A 104 -3.48 -3.65 13.39
N ALA A 105 -4.22 -2.54 13.34
CA ALA A 105 -5.51 -2.37 13.99
C ALA A 105 -6.54 -2.00 12.92
N ASP A 106 -7.63 -2.75 12.86
CA ASP A 106 -8.64 -2.61 11.81
C ASP A 106 -10.04 -2.54 12.40
N VAL A 107 -10.90 -1.80 11.71
CA VAL A 107 -12.35 -1.75 11.95
C VAL A 107 -13.06 -2.03 10.63
N VAL A 108 -14.04 -2.90 10.65
CA VAL A 108 -14.90 -3.23 9.50
C VAL A 108 -16.37 -3.19 9.87
N GLY A 109 -17.21 -2.76 8.89
CA GLY A 109 -18.66 -2.71 9.06
C GLY A 109 -19.21 -1.42 9.68
N SER A 110 -18.40 -0.33 9.68
CA SER A 110 -18.86 1.01 10.09
C SER A 110 -18.20 2.09 9.23
N THR A 111 -18.97 3.11 8.86
CA THR A 111 -18.50 4.31 8.17
C THR A 111 -18.41 5.54 9.09
N ALA A 112 -18.64 5.33 10.40
CA ALA A 112 -18.61 6.42 11.38
C ALA A 112 -17.18 6.94 11.60
N LEU A 113 -16.98 8.26 11.53
CA LEU A 113 -15.70 8.91 11.73
C LEU A 113 -15.09 8.73 13.12
N ILE A 114 -15.89 8.28 14.10
CA ILE A 114 -15.37 7.94 15.43
C ILE A 114 -14.31 6.83 15.34
N ASN A 115 -14.37 5.95 14.35
CA ASN A 115 -13.37 4.92 14.15
C ASN A 115 -11.99 5.49 13.83
N GLU A 116 -11.93 6.59 13.09
CA GLU A 116 -10.68 7.29 12.77
C GLU A 116 -10.05 7.88 14.05
N ILE A 117 -10.89 8.44 14.94
CA ILE A 117 -10.44 8.97 16.23
C ILE A 117 -9.91 7.84 17.12
N GLU A 118 -10.59 6.70 17.18
CA GLU A 118 -10.13 5.54 17.94
C GLU A 118 -8.79 5.01 17.43
N LEU A 119 -8.61 4.93 16.11
CA LEU A 119 -7.34 4.51 15.49
C LEU A 119 -6.22 5.52 15.80
N ALA A 120 -6.49 6.84 15.74
CA ALA A 120 -5.54 7.87 16.12
C ALA A 120 -5.12 7.73 17.60
N ASN A 121 -6.07 7.44 18.49
CA ASN A 121 -5.79 7.19 19.90
C ASN A 121 -4.94 5.94 20.14
N ILE A 122 -5.08 4.90 19.31
CA ILE A 122 -4.20 3.72 19.38
C ILE A 122 -2.76 4.12 19.10
N TYR A 123 -2.48 4.92 18.06
CA TYR A 123 -1.13 5.44 17.79
C TYR A 123 -0.58 6.24 18.96
N HIS A 124 -1.39 7.17 19.51
CA HIS A 124 -1.02 7.95 20.69
C HIS A 124 -0.61 7.05 21.85
N ASN A 125 -1.48 6.11 22.24
CA ASN A 125 -1.26 5.23 23.38
C ASN A 125 -0.02 4.34 23.19
N VAL A 126 0.20 3.82 21.97
CA VAL A 126 1.39 3.02 21.67
C VAL A 126 2.66 3.83 21.85
N PHE A 127 2.74 5.05 21.32
CA PHE A 127 3.94 5.88 21.46
C PHE A 127 4.19 6.33 22.89
N VAL A 128 3.14 6.68 23.63
CA VAL A 128 3.24 7.01 25.07
C VAL A 128 3.75 5.81 25.86
N ASN A 129 3.17 4.63 25.66
CA ASN A 129 3.57 3.41 26.38
C ASN A 129 4.99 2.94 26.05
N LEU A 130 5.47 3.23 24.82
CA LEU A 130 6.85 2.97 24.41
C LEU A 130 7.83 4.04 24.89
N GLY A 131 7.36 5.13 25.51
CA GLY A 131 8.19 6.23 25.97
C GLY A 131 8.85 7.01 24.83
N ILE A 132 8.22 7.06 23.65
CA ILE A 132 8.71 7.82 22.49
C ILE A 132 8.24 9.27 22.61
N PRO A 133 9.13 10.22 22.92
CA PRO A 133 8.75 11.64 23.02
C PRO A 133 8.69 12.29 21.64
N GLY A 134 7.91 13.36 21.54
CA GLY A 134 7.98 14.28 20.39
C GLY A 134 7.49 13.69 19.06
N TYR A 135 6.57 12.71 19.07
CA TYR A 135 5.94 12.23 17.86
C TYR A 135 4.86 13.21 17.37
N GLU A 136 4.65 13.23 16.07
CA GLU A 136 3.63 14.01 15.39
C GLU A 136 2.75 13.07 14.55
N LEU A 137 1.43 13.14 14.73
CA LEU A 137 0.47 12.39 13.90
C LEU A 137 -0.08 13.31 12.83
N ARG A 138 0.37 13.12 11.59
CA ARG A 138 -0.10 13.88 10.43
C ARG A 138 -1.29 13.16 9.79
N ILE A 139 -2.42 13.85 9.70
CA ILE A 139 -3.68 13.32 9.16
C ILE A 139 -4.03 14.10 7.90
N ASN A 140 -4.42 13.38 6.85
CA ASN A 140 -4.91 13.96 5.62
C ASN A 140 -6.15 13.22 5.12
N ASN A 141 -6.92 13.86 4.25
CA ASN A 141 -8.08 13.24 3.60
C ASN A 141 -7.90 13.28 2.07
N ARG A 142 -8.05 12.13 1.44
CA ARG A 142 -7.92 12.00 -0.01
C ARG A 142 -8.87 12.88 -0.81
N LYS A 143 -10.03 13.27 -0.22
CA LYS A 143 -10.98 14.20 -0.83
C LYS A 143 -10.37 15.60 -1.02
N ILE A 144 -9.46 16.03 -0.15
CA ILE A 144 -8.73 17.30 -0.30
C ILE A 144 -7.86 17.25 -1.56
N LEU A 145 -7.11 16.17 -1.73
CA LEU A 145 -6.27 15.97 -2.92
C LEU A 145 -7.11 15.83 -4.20
N MET A 146 -8.29 15.21 -4.12
CA MET A 146 -9.23 15.16 -5.24
C MET A 146 -9.77 16.54 -5.60
N GLY A 147 -10.10 17.38 -4.60
CA GLY A 147 -10.49 18.75 -4.80
C GLY A 147 -9.39 19.59 -5.46
N LEU A 148 -8.15 19.42 -5.00
CA LEU A 148 -6.97 20.05 -5.60
C LEU A 148 -6.77 19.62 -7.06
N ALA A 149 -6.89 18.32 -7.35
CA ALA A 149 -6.81 17.80 -8.72
C ALA A 149 -7.93 18.35 -9.61
N ALA A 150 -9.16 18.47 -9.10
CA ALA A 150 -10.28 19.06 -9.83
C ALA A 150 -10.01 20.53 -10.19
N LEU A 151 -9.45 21.32 -9.28
CA LEU A 151 -9.01 22.69 -9.55
C LEU A 151 -7.87 22.77 -10.58
N CYS A 152 -7.04 21.72 -10.66
CA CYS A 152 -5.95 21.61 -11.62
C CYS A 152 -6.35 20.94 -12.95
N GLY A 153 -7.63 20.78 -13.23
CA GLY A 153 -8.14 20.35 -14.54
C GLY A 153 -8.71 18.95 -14.59
N GLY A 154 -8.75 18.20 -13.48
CA GLY A 154 -9.45 16.92 -13.41
C GLY A 154 -8.78 15.84 -12.58
N ALA A 155 -9.51 14.76 -12.32
CA ALA A 155 -9.08 13.67 -11.47
C ALA A 155 -7.84 12.94 -12.01
N GLU A 156 -7.60 12.95 -13.32
CA GLU A 156 -6.42 12.36 -13.95
C GLU A 156 -5.11 13.04 -13.51
N LYS A 157 -5.16 14.27 -13.04
CA LYS A 157 -3.99 15.00 -12.51
C LYS A 157 -3.61 14.57 -11.08
N MET A 158 -4.51 13.88 -10.37
CA MET A 158 -4.32 13.53 -8.96
C MET A 158 -3.03 12.75 -8.71
N ILE A 159 -2.71 11.75 -9.53
CA ILE A 159 -1.51 10.93 -9.35
C ILE A 159 -0.25 11.78 -9.53
N ALA A 160 -0.20 12.61 -10.58
CA ALA A 160 0.93 13.48 -10.85
C ALA A 160 1.18 14.47 -9.71
N ILE A 161 0.10 15.09 -9.19
CA ILE A 161 0.13 16.04 -8.08
C ILE A 161 0.61 15.35 -6.80
N THR A 162 0.04 14.21 -6.45
CA THR A 162 0.38 13.48 -5.22
C THR A 162 1.85 13.05 -5.21
N ILE A 163 2.34 12.47 -6.32
CA ILE A 163 3.74 12.03 -6.43
C ILE A 163 4.73 13.20 -6.30
N ALA A 164 4.38 14.38 -6.84
CA ALA A 164 5.24 15.55 -6.73
C ALA A 164 5.23 16.11 -5.30
N ILE A 165 4.06 16.23 -4.66
CA ILE A 165 3.92 16.72 -3.29
C ILE A 165 4.62 15.82 -2.28
N ASP A 166 4.57 14.50 -2.43
CA ASP A 166 5.24 13.53 -1.55
C ASP A 166 6.76 13.70 -1.51
N LYS A 167 7.31 14.41 -2.48
CA LYS A 167 8.75 14.70 -2.53
C LYS A 167 9.12 16.02 -1.87
N LEU A 168 8.15 16.84 -1.44
CA LEU A 168 8.38 18.21 -0.95
C LEU A 168 9.46 18.26 0.13
N ASP A 169 9.37 17.40 1.13
CA ASP A 169 10.33 17.35 2.24
C ASP A 169 11.75 16.95 1.80
N LYS A 170 11.88 16.28 0.65
CA LYS A 170 13.16 15.76 0.15
C LYS A 170 13.85 16.69 -0.84
N ILE A 171 13.07 17.32 -1.72
CA ILE A 171 13.63 18.07 -2.85
C ILE A 171 13.33 19.57 -2.81
N GLY A 172 12.44 20.01 -1.93
CA GLY A 172 12.04 21.41 -1.76
C GLY A 172 11.04 21.89 -2.81
N LEU A 173 10.40 23.03 -2.51
CA LEU A 173 9.26 23.56 -3.28
C LEU A 173 9.60 23.84 -4.74
N GLU A 174 10.75 24.47 -5.04
CA GLU A 174 11.13 24.85 -6.41
C GLU A 174 11.27 23.62 -7.33
N LYS A 175 11.85 22.53 -6.83
CA LYS A 175 11.95 21.29 -7.59
C LYS A 175 10.61 20.58 -7.76
N VAL A 176 9.72 20.68 -6.76
CA VAL A 176 8.34 20.18 -6.87
C VAL A 176 7.59 20.95 -7.97
N LYS A 177 7.71 22.28 -8.04
CA LYS A 177 7.11 23.11 -9.09
C LYS A 177 7.62 22.71 -10.48
N ALA A 178 8.91 22.49 -10.63
CA ALA A 178 9.50 22.03 -11.87
C ALA A 178 8.95 20.65 -12.28
N GLU A 179 8.90 19.68 -11.34
CA GLU A 179 8.35 18.35 -11.60
C GLU A 179 6.85 18.39 -11.97
N LEU A 180 6.06 19.26 -11.33
CA LEU A 180 4.65 19.45 -11.70
C LEU A 180 4.51 19.95 -13.14
N SER A 181 5.35 20.89 -13.56
CA SER A 181 5.36 21.40 -14.93
C SER A 181 5.78 20.32 -15.93
N GLU A 182 6.79 19.53 -15.63
CA GLU A 182 7.22 18.36 -16.44
C GLU A 182 6.11 17.31 -16.59
N ARG A 183 5.25 17.17 -15.58
CA ARG A 183 4.08 16.28 -15.58
C ARG A 183 2.87 16.86 -16.28
N GLY A 184 3.01 18.02 -16.96
CA GLY A 184 1.99 18.61 -17.80
C GLY A 184 0.99 19.51 -17.06
N LEU A 185 1.39 20.11 -15.93
CA LEU A 185 0.62 21.18 -15.30
C LEU A 185 1.12 22.54 -15.83
N ASN A 186 0.18 23.43 -16.13
CA ASN A 186 0.51 24.81 -16.53
C ASN A 186 0.82 25.70 -15.30
N SER A 187 1.33 26.89 -15.55
CA SER A 187 1.76 27.82 -14.48
C SER A 187 0.63 28.19 -13.51
N SER A 188 -0.61 28.34 -13.99
CA SER A 188 -1.76 28.63 -13.14
C SER A 188 -2.08 27.47 -12.20
N GLN A 189 -2.03 26.22 -12.69
CA GLN A 189 -2.24 25.01 -11.90
C GLN A 189 -1.13 24.81 -10.86
N VAL A 190 0.12 25.10 -11.23
CA VAL A 190 1.26 25.05 -10.29
C VAL A 190 1.09 26.07 -9.17
N SER A 191 0.62 27.31 -9.49
CA SER A 191 0.31 28.32 -8.47
C SER A 191 -0.80 27.90 -7.50
N ILE A 192 -1.83 27.20 -7.97
CA ILE A 192 -2.89 26.66 -7.10
C ILE A 192 -2.27 25.68 -6.08
N ILE A 193 -1.38 24.81 -6.54
CA ILE A 193 -0.72 23.84 -5.67
C ILE A 193 0.23 24.54 -4.69
N GLU A 194 0.99 25.51 -5.13
CA GLU A 194 1.86 26.33 -4.27
C GLU A 194 1.07 27.01 -3.16
N ASN A 195 -0.06 27.63 -3.50
CA ASN A 195 -0.95 28.25 -2.51
C ASN A 195 -1.48 27.22 -1.50
N TYR A 196 -1.86 26.03 -1.95
CA TYR A 196 -2.26 24.94 -1.07
C TYR A 196 -1.14 24.52 -0.10
N LEU A 197 0.07 24.39 -0.62
CA LEU A 197 1.25 24.00 0.20
C LEU A 197 1.69 25.08 1.18
N SER A 198 1.32 26.33 0.95
CA SER A 198 1.62 27.46 1.86
C SER A 198 0.63 27.59 3.03
N ILE A 199 -0.46 26.81 3.03
CA ILE A 199 -1.43 26.82 4.13
C ILE A 199 -0.79 26.20 5.34
N THR A 200 -0.61 26.99 6.38
CA THR A 200 -0.15 26.57 7.71
C THR A 200 -1.34 26.51 8.65
N GLY A 201 -1.54 25.40 9.34
CA GLY A 201 -2.56 25.21 10.36
C GLY A 201 -2.05 25.53 11.76
#